data_888a9c89b8b4954b88d89895ce416618
#
_entry.id   888a9c89b8b4954b88d89895ce416618
#
_cell.length_a   1.000
_cell.length_b   1.000
_cell.length_c   1.000
_cell.angle_alpha   90.00
_cell.angle_beta   90.00
_cell.angle_gamma   90.00
#
_symmetry.space_group_name_H-M   'P 1'
#
loop_
_entity.id
_entity.type
_entity.pdbx_description
1 polymer ?
#
loop_
_entity_poly.entity_id
_entity_poly.type
_entity_poly.pdbx_seq_one_letter_code
_entity_poly.pdbx_strand_id
1 'polypeptide(L)'
;MVVKPPFVTHLKTHTEFYTVYSNEDYLIQLLTEGGHLTSEHVAEIRGKLGDDGLLQHFIDHGDVTETAIAEVSAANVGTHVADLANGFIDPAFKSFLSLADCRRFKAVPFYDDGSYLSIALADVLDFESQDAIPHIVNRECQFYAAPLKGIQTAWEQIFGDEVGQADASELQVVGDIGSDNSDAPVIKLVSGILVDAFKMRASDIHIEPLETSLRIRNRLDGKLIEVASHPKKLLPAVIARLKVMSSSMSIAEKRIPQDGRIQIKMGGKEVDLRVSSVPSNHGESIVMRILDKSALSLGLPQLGFLSDDQAVFAELLRLPDGIILVTGPTGSGKTTTLYACLNEINKPDKKIITVEDPVEYELAGINQVMVRADIGMTFAAALRSMLRQAPNIIMVGEIRDGETANIAINASLTGHLVFSTLHTNDAPSSVARLADMGIKNFLIASAVRAILAQRLVRKLCDKCKVPATLDEKELRMLNIDPSQLAESSIMGPGGCEACRDTGYRGRIGIFEIFLVDDEVRHLINQDMSTPQLRRRARELGMRTLREDGIRKVLVGMTSASEVIGVTMSDAE
;
A
#
# COMPACT_ATOMS: atom_id res chain seq x y z
N MET A 1 48.55 32.90 2.68
CA MET A 1 47.95 31.81 1.90
C MET A 1 46.66 31.39 2.57
N VAL A 2 45.52 31.86 2.06
CA VAL A 2 44.18 31.59 2.59
C VAL A 2 43.61 30.47 1.75
N VAL A 3 43.39 29.31 2.36
CA VAL A 3 42.72 28.16 1.74
C VAL A 3 41.22 28.33 1.89
N LYS A 4 40.50 28.46 0.77
CA LYS A 4 39.05 28.44 0.69
C LYS A 4 38.52 27.00 0.90
N PRO A 5 37.42 26.81 1.63
CA PRO A 5 36.77 25.51 1.71
C PRO A 5 35.99 25.17 0.41
N PRO A 6 35.79 23.88 0.07
CA PRO A 6 35.15 23.47 -1.15
C PRO A 6 33.64 23.73 -1.14
N PHE A 7 33.15 24.11 -2.30
CA PHE A 7 31.74 24.29 -2.64
C PHE A 7 30.94 23.02 -2.32
N VAL A 8 29.96 23.13 -1.45
CA VAL A 8 28.88 22.16 -1.32
C VAL A 8 27.86 22.49 -2.41
N THR A 9 27.87 21.70 -3.47
CA THR A 9 26.81 21.69 -4.46
C THR A 9 25.55 21.07 -3.84
N HIS A 10 24.59 21.89 -3.50
CA HIS A 10 23.22 21.43 -3.27
C HIS A 10 22.66 20.86 -4.58
N LEU A 11 22.63 19.54 -4.70
CA LEU A 11 21.77 18.85 -5.65
C LEU A 11 20.32 19.09 -5.21
N LYS A 12 19.67 20.08 -5.82
CA LYS A 12 18.22 20.20 -5.81
C LYS A 12 17.67 19.02 -6.58
N THR A 13 17.12 18.03 -5.87
CA THR A 13 16.22 17.04 -6.46
C THR A 13 14.94 17.77 -6.83
N HIS A 14 14.83 18.21 -8.08
CA HIS A 14 13.57 18.64 -8.68
C HIS A 14 12.67 17.42 -8.80
N THR A 15 11.82 17.20 -7.83
CA THR A 15 10.55 16.51 -8.02
C THR A 15 9.66 17.53 -8.71
N GLU A 16 9.52 17.47 -10.03
CA GLU A 16 8.49 18.20 -10.74
C GLU A 16 7.13 17.64 -10.29
N PHE A 17 6.55 18.28 -9.27
CA PHE A 17 5.12 18.22 -9.05
C PHE A 17 4.46 18.92 -10.23
N TYR A 18 3.75 18.19 -11.08
CA TYR A 18 2.83 18.78 -12.05
C TYR A 18 1.73 19.47 -11.26
N THR A 19 1.93 20.75 -10.94
CA THR A 19 0.88 21.59 -10.35
C THR A 19 -0.25 21.75 -11.36
N VAL A 20 -1.46 21.54 -10.91
CA VAL A 20 -2.67 21.73 -11.76
C VAL A 20 -2.78 23.19 -12.16
N TYR A 21 -2.29 24.09 -11.34
CA TYR A 21 -2.42 25.54 -11.47
C TYR A 21 -1.04 26.17 -11.66
N SER A 22 -0.96 27.07 -12.63
CA SER A 22 0.31 27.71 -13.06
C SER A 22 0.86 28.71 -12.06
N ASN A 23 0.02 29.28 -11.18
CA ASN A 23 0.40 30.28 -10.20
C ASN A 23 -0.30 30.06 -8.85
N GLU A 24 0.16 29.03 -8.11
CA GLU A 24 -0.44 28.64 -6.83
C GLU A 24 -0.48 29.79 -5.80
N ASP A 25 0.60 30.54 -5.63
CA ASP A 25 0.67 31.62 -4.65
C ASP A 25 -0.36 32.72 -4.95
N TYR A 26 -0.53 33.05 -6.21
CA TYR A 26 -1.52 34.04 -6.61
C TYR A 26 -2.95 33.55 -6.40
N LEU A 27 -3.23 32.28 -6.70
CA LEU A 27 -4.54 31.68 -6.42
C LEU A 27 -4.84 31.63 -4.92
N ILE A 28 -3.87 31.29 -4.08
CA ILE A 28 -4.01 31.29 -2.63
C ILE A 28 -4.30 32.71 -2.12
N GLN A 29 -3.65 33.73 -2.69
CA GLN A 29 -3.97 35.11 -2.38
C GLN A 29 -5.41 35.46 -2.75
N LEU A 30 -5.85 35.17 -3.96
CA LEU A 30 -7.22 35.42 -4.42
C LEU A 30 -8.26 34.68 -3.55
N LEU A 31 -7.99 33.43 -3.16
CA LEU A 31 -8.86 32.65 -2.27
C LEU A 31 -8.92 33.25 -0.85
N THR A 32 -7.84 33.87 -0.42
CA THR A 32 -7.77 34.54 0.89
C THR A 32 -8.55 35.87 0.83
N GLU A 33 -8.39 36.64 -0.23
CA GLU A 33 -9.15 37.89 -0.47
C GLU A 33 -10.66 37.62 -0.65
N GLY A 34 -11.01 36.48 -1.28
CA GLY A 34 -12.39 36.00 -1.44
C GLY A 34 -13.00 35.39 -0.16
N GLY A 35 -12.24 35.25 0.92
CA GLY A 35 -12.72 34.72 2.19
C GLY A 35 -12.86 33.20 2.25
N HIS A 36 -12.32 32.47 1.28
CA HIS A 36 -12.30 31.00 1.24
C HIS A 36 -11.18 30.40 2.11
N LEU A 37 -10.09 31.16 2.33
CA LEU A 37 -8.98 30.80 3.21
C LEU A 37 -8.70 31.96 4.19
N THR A 38 -8.16 31.63 5.36
CA THR A 38 -7.66 32.65 6.31
C THR A 38 -6.15 32.76 6.22
N SER A 39 -5.62 33.99 6.31
CA SER A 39 -4.17 34.23 6.26
C SER A 39 -3.41 33.46 7.35
N GLU A 40 -4.04 33.24 8.52
CA GLU A 40 -3.46 32.49 9.64
C GLU A 40 -3.31 31.01 9.26
N HIS A 41 -4.36 30.41 8.66
CA HIS A 41 -4.33 29.00 8.23
C HIS A 41 -3.31 28.77 7.13
N VAL A 42 -3.25 29.68 6.14
CA VAL A 42 -2.23 29.62 5.07
C VAL A 42 -0.82 29.67 5.64
N ALA A 43 -0.55 30.59 6.60
CA ALA A 43 0.76 30.72 7.24
C ALA A 43 1.13 29.48 8.06
N GLU A 44 0.17 28.89 8.76
CA GLU A 44 0.37 27.65 9.54
C GLU A 44 0.78 26.47 8.66
N ILE A 45 0.04 26.22 7.55
CA ILE A 45 0.31 25.11 6.65
C ILE A 45 1.61 25.34 5.86
N ARG A 46 1.85 26.58 5.40
CA ARG A 46 3.11 26.96 4.74
C ARG A 46 4.33 26.73 5.65
N GLY A 47 4.20 26.98 6.93
CA GLY A 47 5.25 26.70 7.92
C GLY A 47 5.54 25.20 8.10
N LYS A 48 4.59 24.33 7.79
CA LYS A 48 4.72 22.87 7.93
C LYS A 48 5.21 22.19 6.64
N LEU A 49 4.78 22.63 5.48
CA LEU A 49 5.00 21.97 4.19
C LEU A 49 5.99 22.69 3.27
N GLY A 50 6.28 23.99 3.50
CA GLY A 50 7.01 24.82 2.54
C GLY A 50 6.08 25.47 1.50
N ASP A 51 6.64 25.96 0.40
CA ASP A 51 5.91 26.71 -0.64
C ASP A 51 5.34 25.84 -1.76
N ASP A 52 5.75 24.59 -1.91
CA ASP A 52 5.35 23.72 -3.02
C ASP A 52 4.11 22.88 -2.68
N GLY A 53 3.07 22.88 -3.54
CA GLY A 53 1.89 22.03 -3.43
C GLY A 53 0.88 22.42 -2.34
N LEU A 54 0.91 23.67 -1.87
CA LEU A 54 0.00 24.18 -0.84
C LEU A 54 -1.47 24.15 -1.29
N LEU A 55 -1.75 24.53 -2.53
CA LEU A 55 -3.12 24.58 -3.04
C LEU A 55 -3.71 23.17 -3.13
N GLN A 56 -2.92 22.20 -3.58
CA GLN A 56 -3.34 20.80 -3.60
C GLN A 56 -3.62 20.27 -2.20
N HIS A 57 -2.82 20.67 -1.21
CA HIS A 57 -3.08 20.31 0.18
C HIS A 57 -4.43 20.82 0.67
N PHE A 58 -4.78 22.09 0.42
CA PHE A 58 -6.08 22.66 0.79
C PHE A 58 -7.24 21.98 0.09
N ILE A 59 -7.08 21.56 -1.17
CA ILE A 59 -8.10 20.78 -1.91
C ILE A 59 -8.27 19.39 -1.26
N ASP A 60 -7.18 18.69 -0.99
CA ASP A 60 -7.22 17.31 -0.48
C ASP A 60 -7.81 17.23 0.94
N HIS A 61 -7.65 18.28 1.75
CA HIS A 61 -8.20 18.37 3.11
C HIS A 61 -9.62 18.97 3.16
N GLY A 62 -10.09 19.50 2.02
CA GLY A 62 -11.44 20.06 1.90
C GLY A 62 -11.57 21.49 2.42
N ASP A 63 -10.45 22.18 2.65
CA ASP A 63 -10.43 23.59 3.05
C ASP A 63 -10.91 24.49 1.90
N VAL A 64 -10.62 24.09 0.65
CA VAL A 64 -11.06 24.76 -0.57
C VAL A 64 -11.62 23.74 -1.56
N THR A 65 -12.69 24.11 -2.26
CA THR A 65 -13.26 23.29 -3.35
C THR A 65 -12.73 23.74 -4.71
N GLU A 66 -12.60 22.82 -5.68
CA GLU A 66 -12.25 23.16 -7.06
C GLU A 66 -13.25 24.18 -7.67
N THR A 67 -14.51 24.14 -7.23
CA THR A 67 -15.54 25.13 -7.66
C THR A 67 -15.20 26.52 -7.16
N ALA A 68 -14.79 26.68 -5.90
CA ALA A 68 -14.39 27.98 -5.36
C ALA A 68 -13.15 28.53 -6.08
N ILE A 69 -12.19 27.68 -6.45
CA ILE A 69 -11.03 28.07 -7.27
C ILE A 69 -11.48 28.57 -8.64
N ALA A 70 -12.39 27.84 -9.31
CA ALA A 70 -12.93 28.24 -10.61
C ALA A 70 -13.71 29.56 -10.53
N GLU A 71 -14.49 29.80 -9.48
CA GLU A 71 -15.25 31.03 -9.27
C GLU A 71 -14.33 32.24 -9.06
N VAL A 72 -13.34 32.11 -8.17
CA VAL A 72 -12.41 33.19 -7.86
C VAL A 72 -11.51 33.52 -9.05
N SER A 73 -11.00 32.51 -9.76
CA SER A 73 -10.17 32.73 -10.96
C SER A 73 -11.00 33.34 -12.12
N ALA A 74 -12.25 32.87 -12.34
CA ALA A 74 -13.15 33.44 -13.32
C ALA A 74 -13.46 34.93 -13.06
N ALA A 75 -13.78 35.28 -11.82
CA ALA A 75 -14.03 36.65 -11.39
C ALA A 75 -12.80 37.56 -11.61
N ASN A 76 -11.60 37.06 -11.37
CA ASN A 76 -10.36 37.80 -11.56
C ASN A 76 -10.08 38.16 -13.03
N VAL A 77 -10.34 37.20 -13.95
CA VAL A 77 -10.11 37.39 -15.39
C VAL A 77 -11.31 38.03 -16.09
N GLY A 78 -12.46 38.15 -15.42
CA GLY A 78 -13.71 38.70 -16.00
C GLY A 78 -14.42 37.70 -16.92
N THR A 79 -14.26 36.40 -16.69
CA THR A 79 -14.95 35.32 -17.39
C THR A 79 -16.01 34.66 -16.50
N HIS A 80 -16.63 33.60 -16.97
CA HIS A 80 -17.64 32.83 -16.25
C HIS A 80 -17.21 31.40 -15.98
N VAL A 81 -17.83 30.78 -14.98
CA VAL A 81 -17.63 29.33 -14.72
C VAL A 81 -18.56 28.54 -15.65
N ALA A 82 -17.99 27.57 -16.37
CA ALA A 82 -18.77 26.67 -17.23
C ALA A 82 -19.39 25.55 -16.39
N ASP A 83 -20.70 25.35 -16.53
CA ASP A 83 -21.39 24.19 -15.94
C ASP A 83 -21.28 22.98 -16.89
N LEU A 84 -20.26 22.16 -16.65
CA LEU A 84 -20.00 20.93 -17.42
C LEU A 84 -20.71 19.70 -16.84
N ALA A 85 -21.26 19.80 -15.62
CA ALA A 85 -21.83 18.66 -14.91
C ALA A 85 -23.25 18.33 -15.38
N ASN A 86 -24.02 19.34 -15.80
CA ASN A 86 -25.45 19.21 -16.14
C ASN A 86 -25.72 19.22 -17.64
N GLY A 87 -24.70 19.37 -18.50
CA GLY A 87 -24.83 19.48 -19.97
C GLY A 87 -24.38 18.21 -20.69
N PHE A 88 -25.11 17.86 -21.76
CA PHE A 88 -24.62 16.92 -22.77
C PHE A 88 -23.60 17.64 -23.66
N ILE A 89 -22.37 17.10 -23.72
CA ILE A 89 -21.31 17.63 -24.58
C ILE A 89 -21.22 16.73 -25.82
N ASP A 90 -21.32 17.33 -27.00
CA ASP A 90 -21.32 16.59 -28.26
C ASP A 90 -19.94 15.89 -28.47
N PRO A 91 -19.92 14.57 -28.67
CA PRO A 91 -18.68 13.84 -29.00
C PRO A 91 -17.96 14.35 -30.27
N ALA A 92 -18.66 15.12 -31.14
CA ALA A 92 -18.04 15.75 -32.31
C ALA A 92 -16.92 16.74 -31.94
N PHE A 93 -16.90 17.27 -30.71
CA PHE A 93 -15.87 18.20 -30.22
C PHE A 93 -14.47 17.57 -30.16
N LYS A 94 -14.34 16.24 -30.20
CA LYS A 94 -13.06 15.56 -30.34
C LYS A 94 -12.27 15.94 -31.61
N SER A 95 -12.95 16.50 -32.61
CA SER A 95 -12.31 16.97 -33.86
C SER A 95 -11.55 18.28 -33.69
N PHE A 96 -11.80 19.06 -32.64
CA PHE A 96 -11.14 20.35 -32.39
C PHE A 96 -9.88 20.20 -31.56
N LEU A 97 -9.92 19.39 -30.48
CA LEU A 97 -8.78 19.10 -29.63
C LEU A 97 -8.65 17.60 -29.44
N SER A 98 -7.43 17.08 -29.60
CA SER A 98 -7.15 15.69 -29.24
C SER A 98 -7.22 15.48 -27.73
N LEU A 99 -7.45 14.24 -27.27
CA LEU A 99 -7.41 13.93 -25.83
C LEU A 99 -6.06 14.29 -25.18
N ALA A 100 -4.96 14.15 -25.94
CA ALA A 100 -3.62 14.53 -25.49
C ALA A 100 -3.51 16.04 -25.25
N ASP A 101 -4.07 16.86 -26.16
CA ASP A 101 -4.09 18.32 -26.01
C ASP A 101 -5.05 18.75 -24.88
N CYS A 102 -6.22 18.12 -24.78
CA CYS A 102 -7.16 18.34 -23.69
C CYS A 102 -6.50 18.12 -22.31
N ARG A 103 -5.70 17.07 -22.17
CA ARG A 103 -4.96 16.76 -20.95
C ARG A 103 -3.80 17.71 -20.71
N ARG A 104 -3.04 18.02 -21.75
CA ARG A 104 -1.90 18.93 -21.68
C ARG A 104 -2.31 20.31 -21.15
N PHE A 105 -3.40 20.86 -21.69
CA PHE A 105 -3.91 22.18 -21.34
C PHE A 105 -4.97 22.15 -20.24
N LYS A 106 -5.35 20.95 -19.74
CA LYS A 106 -6.46 20.77 -18.78
C LYS A 106 -7.72 21.50 -19.25
N ALA A 107 -8.05 21.31 -20.52
CA ALA A 107 -9.07 22.04 -21.28
C ALA A 107 -10.07 21.09 -21.92
N VAL A 108 -11.28 21.59 -22.18
CA VAL A 108 -12.28 20.86 -22.96
C VAL A 108 -13.12 21.84 -23.80
N PRO A 109 -13.28 21.62 -25.11
CA PRO A 109 -14.26 22.35 -25.91
C PRO A 109 -15.64 21.83 -25.54
N PHE A 110 -16.61 22.73 -25.29
CA PHE A 110 -17.94 22.35 -24.83
C PHE A 110 -19.11 23.01 -25.59
N TYR A 111 -18.85 24.08 -26.33
CA TYR A 111 -19.88 24.76 -27.11
C TYR A 111 -19.28 25.49 -28.33
N ASP A 112 -19.99 25.48 -29.43
CA ASP A 112 -19.62 26.16 -30.68
C ASP A 112 -20.83 26.94 -31.21
N ASP A 113 -20.71 28.27 -31.34
CA ASP A 113 -21.75 29.13 -31.89
C ASP A 113 -21.55 29.44 -33.40
N GLY A 114 -20.52 28.83 -34.01
CA GLY A 114 -20.10 29.04 -35.38
C GLY A 114 -19.08 30.16 -35.55
N SER A 115 -19.04 31.16 -34.66
CA SER A 115 -18.06 32.25 -34.67
C SER A 115 -16.90 31.97 -33.70
N TYR A 116 -17.24 31.52 -32.50
CA TYR A 116 -16.27 31.22 -31.42
C TYR A 116 -16.43 29.79 -30.91
N LEU A 117 -15.31 29.17 -30.56
CA LEU A 117 -15.29 27.90 -29.84
C LEU A 117 -15.14 28.19 -28.36
N SER A 118 -16.12 27.76 -27.55
CA SER A 118 -16.08 27.91 -26.11
C SER A 118 -15.29 26.74 -25.49
N ILE A 119 -14.25 27.08 -24.73
CA ILE A 119 -13.32 26.13 -24.12
C ILE A 119 -13.30 26.36 -22.61
N ALA A 120 -13.53 25.30 -21.84
CA ALA A 120 -13.36 25.31 -20.38
C ALA A 120 -11.95 24.92 -20.02
N LEU A 121 -11.34 25.68 -19.10
CA LEU A 121 -9.98 25.47 -18.55
C LEU A 121 -10.07 25.24 -17.04
N ALA A 122 -9.25 24.34 -16.52
CA ALA A 122 -9.07 24.19 -15.08
C ALA A 122 -8.35 25.39 -14.45
N ASP A 123 -7.45 26.01 -15.20
CA ASP A 123 -6.72 27.22 -14.82
C ASP A 123 -6.85 28.29 -15.91
N VAL A 124 -7.76 29.26 -15.70
CA VAL A 124 -7.94 30.41 -16.61
C VAL A 124 -6.88 31.50 -16.37
N LEU A 125 -5.95 31.33 -15.47
CA LEU A 125 -4.80 32.21 -15.29
C LEU A 125 -3.58 31.73 -16.09
N ASP A 126 -3.67 30.56 -16.72
CA ASP A 126 -2.66 30.04 -17.65
C ASP A 126 -2.81 30.67 -19.03
N PHE A 127 -2.22 31.85 -19.18
CA PHE A 127 -2.26 32.59 -20.43
C PHE A 127 -1.48 31.93 -21.57
N GLU A 128 -0.49 31.06 -21.26
CA GLU A 128 0.24 30.29 -22.27
C GLU A 128 -0.70 29.29 -22.95
N SER A 129 -1.53 28.60 -22.18
CA SER A 129 -2.56 27.69 -22.72
C SER A 129 -3.61 28.46 -23.53
N GLN A 130 -4.05 29.64 -23.08
CA GLN A 130 -5.01 30.46 -23.81
C GLN A 130 -4.46 30.97 -25.14
N ASP A 131 -3.16 31.24 -25.25
CA ASP A 131 -2.52 31.66 -26.50
C ASP A 131 -2.29 30.47 -27.45
N ALA A 132 -1.94 29.30 -26.91
CA ALA A 132 -1.61 28.11 -27.70
C ALA A 132 -2.85 27.43 -28.32
N ILE A 133 -3.96 27.34 -27.59
CA ILE A 133 -5.15 26.58 -28.01
C ILE A 133 -5.77 27.12 -29.31
N PRO A 134 -5.99 28.44 -29.53
CA PRO A 134 -6.52 28.95 -30.77
C PRO A 134 -5.70 28.58 -32.01
N HIS A 135 -4.38 28.50 -31.88
CA HIS A 135 -3.50 28.08 -32.96
C HIS A 135 -3.67 26.60 -33.32
N ILE A 136 -3.97 25.74 -32.32
CA ILE A 136 -4.20 24.31 -32.54
C ILE A 136 -5.53 24.06 -33.20
N VAL A 137 -6.59 24.70 -32.70
CA VAL A 137 -7.96 24.54 -33.23
C VAL A 137 -8.20 25.33 -34.49
N ASN A 138 -7.31 26.28 -34.86
CA ASN A 138 -7.38 27.20 -35.98
C ASN A 138 -8.68 27.99 -36.01
N ARG A 139 -9.15 28.46 -34.84
CA ARG A 139 -10.40 29.25 -34.65
C ARG A 139 -10.25 30.21 -33.47
N GLU A 140 -11.08 31.25 -33.45
CA GLU A 140 -11.21 32.11 -32.28
C GLU A 140 -11.88 31.37 -31.13
N CYS A 141 -11.31 31.52 -29.90
CA CYS A 141 -11.76 30.82 -28.71
C CYS A 141 -12.23 31.79 -27.63
N GLN A 142 -13.25 31.37 -26.89
CA GLN A 142 -13.64 31.99 -25.63
C GLN A 142 -13.35 31.02 -24.48
N PHE A 143 -12.70 31.54 -23.44
CA PHE A 143 -12.27 30.70 -22.33
C PHE A 143 -13.15 30.90 -21.11
N TYR A 144 -13.47 29.78 -20.44
CA TYR A 144 -14.30 29.70 -19.25
C TYR A 144 -13.55 28.91 -18.18
N ALA A 145 -13.71 29.27 -16.90
CA ALA A 145 -13.21 28.48 -15.84
C ALA A 145 -14.09 27.24 -15.59
N ALA A 146 -13.52 26.12 -15.20
CA ALA A 146 -14.30 24.98 -14.75
C ALA A 146 -13.51 24.14 -13.71
N PRO A 147 -14.20 23.49 -12.75
CA PRO A 147 -13.56 22.51 -11.87
C PRO A 147 -12.92 21.39 -12.69
N LEU A 148 -11.70 20.97 -12.32
CA LEU A 148 -10.97 19.92 -13.05
C LEU A 148 -11.79 18.63 -13.15
N LYS A 149 -12.51 18.26 -12.09
CA LYS A 149 -13.40 17.10 -12.08
C LYS A 149 -14.51 17.22 -13.14
N GLY A 150 -15.07 18.41 -13.36
CA GLY A 150 -16.05 18.66 -14.42
C GLY A 150 -15.45 18.48 -15.82
N ILE A 151 -14.23 18.97 -16.03
CA ILE A 151 -13.49 18.80 -17.28
C ILE A 151 -13.20 17.31 -17.54
N GLN A 152 -12.80 16.55 -16.53
CA GLN A 152 -12.56 15.10 -16.65
C GLN A 152 -13.82 14.34 -17.03
N THR A 153 -14.97 14.67 -16.42
CA THR A 153 -16.26 14.09 -16.80
C THR A 153 -16.64 14.44 -18.25
N ALA A 154 -16.34 15.65 -18.69
CA ALA A 154 -16.55 16.07 -20.08
C ALA A 154 -15.65 15.30 -21.06
N TRP A 155 -14.41 14.99 -20.70
CA TRP A 155 -13.55 14.12 -21.51
C TRP A 155 -14.14 12.71 -21.66
N GLU A 156 -14.74 12.14 -20.63
CA GLU A 156 -15.43 10.85 -20.72
C GLU A 156 -16.61 10.88 -21.69
N GLN A 157 -17.36 11.99 -21.72
CA GLN A 157 -18.47 12.16 -22.67
C GLN A 157 -17.98 12.29 -24.13
N ILE A 158 -16.88 13.03 -24.36
CA ILE A 158 -16.37 13.31 -25.71
C ILE A 158 -15.58 12.13 -26.28
N PHE A 159 -14.71 11.54 -25.46
CA PHE A 159 -13.73 10.54 -25.89
C PHE A 159 -14.09 9.11 -25.48
N GLY A 160 -15.07 8.91 -24.58
CA GLY A 160 -15.54 7.60 -24.16
C GLY A 160 -14.40 6.70 -23.68
N ASP A 161 -14.32 5.47 -24.23
CA ASP A 161 -13.30 4.48 -23.88
C ASP A 161 -11.85 4.93 -24.15
N GLU A 162 -11.62 5.98 -24.94
CA GLU A 162 -10.28 6.53 -25.20
C GLU A 162 -9.69 7.19 -23.93
N VAL A 163 -10.52 7.69 -23.01
CA VAL A 163 -10.08 8.28 -21.74
C VAL A 163 -9.38 7.24 -20.86
N GLY A 164 -9.94 6.04 -20.76
CA GLY A 164 -9.34 4.93 -20.03
C GLY A 164 -8.08 4.33 -20.72
N GLN A 165 -8.01 4.42 -22.07
CA GLN A 165 -6.87 3.92 -22.82
C GLN A 165 -5.62 4.80 -22.73
N ALA A 166 -5.79 6.11 -22.54
CA ALA A 166 -4.65 7.02 -22.44
C ALA A 166 -3.91 6.93 -21.10
N ASP A 167 -4.57 6.49 -20.02
CA ASP A 167 -3.89 6.18 -18.75
C ASP A 167 -2.93 4.99 -18.88
N ALA A 168 -3.16 4.11 -19.87
CA ALA A 168 -2.26 3.00 -20.18
C ALA A 168 -0.94 3.45 -20.84
N SER A 169 -0.89 4.65 -21.42
CA SER A 169 0.33 5.21 -22.04
C SER A 169 1.32 5.78 -21.00
N GLU A 170 0.89 6.02 -19.76
CA GLU A 170 1.77 6.43 -18.65
C GLU A 170 2.58 5.26 -18.07
N LEU A 171 2.27 4.03 -18.46
CA LEU A 171 2.99 2.86 -18.01
C LEU A 171 4.26 2.65 -18.84
N GLN A 172 5.42 2.90 -18.23
CA GLN A 172 6.72 2.60 -18.82
C GLN A 172 7.28 1.32 -18.20
N VAL A 173 7.61 0.34 -19.03
CA VAL A 173 8.34 -0.86 -18.59
C VAL A 173 9.82 -0.52 -18.57
N VAL A 174 10.46 -0.69 -17.42
CA VAL A 174 11.90 -0.44 -17.27
C VAL A 174 12.65 -1.53 -18.01
N GLY A 175 13.36 -1.18 -19.09
CA GLY A 175 14.14 -2.14 -19.90
C GLY A 175 13.44 -2.66 -21.15
N ASP A 176 12.26 -2.19 -21.51
CA ASP A 176 11.63 -2.51 -22.82
C ASP A 176 12.35 -1.73 -23.93
N ILE A 177 13.42 -2.31 -24.46
CA ILE A 177 14.18 -1.76 -25.58
C ILE A 177 13.47 -2.18 -26.87
N GLY A 178 12.59 -1.33 -27.35
CA GLY A 178 12.13 -1.36 -28.74
C GLY A 178 10.86 -2.16 -29.01
N SER A 179 9.74 -1.48 -28.91
CA SER A 179 8.67 -1.66 -29.88
C SER A 179 8.01 -0.31 -30.15
N ASP A 180 8.31 0.28 -31.28
CA ASP A 180 7.56 1.42 -31.88
C ASP A 180 6.08 1.10 -32.16
N ASN A 181 5.62 -0.08 -31.77
CA ASN A 181 4.24 -0.55 -31.89
C ASN A 181 3.50 -0.50 -30.54
N SER A 182 3.52 0.66 -29.85
CA SER A 182 2.70 0.91 -28.65
C SER A 182 1.19 0.77 -28.89
N ASP A 183 0.78 0.64 -30.14
CA ASP A 183 -0.64 0.58 -30.56
C ASP A 183 -1.22 -0.84 -30.68
N ALA A 184 -0.46 -1.90 -30.45
CA ALA A 184 -1.00 -3.26 -30.52
C ALA A 184 -2.09 -3.48 -29.45
N PRO A 185 -3.28 -3.95 -29.79
CA PRO A 185 -4.42 -4.09 -28.86
C PRO A 185 -4.10 -4.88 -27.59
N VAL A 186 -3.19 -5.87 -27.69
CA VAL A 186 -2.77 -6.69 -26.53
C VAL A 186 -1.88 -5.90 -25.58
N ILE A 187 -1.03 -5.01 -26.09
CA ILE A 187 -0.17 -4.16 -25.25
C ILE A 187 -1.05 -3.21 -24.43
N LYS A 188 -2.03 -2.57 -25.07
CA LYS A 188 -3.01 -1.70 -24.40
C LYS A 188 -3.82 -2.47 -23.34
N LEU A 189 -4.25 -3.69 -23.66
CA LEU A 189 -4.98 -4.54 -22.72
C LEU A 189 -4.14 -4.87 -21.48
N VAL A 190 -2.90 -5.34 -21.65
CA VAL A 190 -2.01 -5.69 -20.53
C VAL A 190 -1.69 -4.44 -19.70
N SER A 191 -1.40 -3.31 -20.34
CA SER A 191 -1.17 -2.04 -19.66
C SER A 191 -2.40 -1.59 -18.86
N GLY A 192 -3.61 -1.67 -19.44
CA GLY A 192 -4.86 -1.38 -18.74
C GLY A 192 -5.06 -2.25 -17.50
N ILE A 193 -4.85 -3.58 -17.62
CA ILE A 193 -4.94 -4.51 -16.47
C ILE A 193 -4.00 -4.09 -15.33
N LEU A 194 -2.76 -3.70 -15.64
CA LEU A 194 -1.77 -3.31 -14.64
C LEU A 194 -2.14 -1.96 -14.00
N VAL A 195 -2.53 -0.97 -14.80
CA VAL A 195 -2.96 0.36 -14.34
C VAL A 195 -4.18 0.25 -13.43
N ASP A 196 -5.20 -0.50 -13.85
CA ASP A 196 -6.42 -0.69 -13.06
C ASP A 196 -6.13 -1.38 -11.73
N ALA A 197 -5.29 -2.42 -11.73
CA ALA A 197 -4.89 -3.10 -10.51
C ALA A 197 -4.15 -2.17 -9.54
N PHE A 198 -3.26 -1.31 -10.06
CA PHE A 198 -2.54 -0.33 -9.26
C PHE A 198 -3.49 0.75 -8.71
N LYS A 199 -4.33 1.36 -9.54
CA LYS A 199 -5.38 2.30 -9.11
C LYS A 199 -6.32 1.66 -8.08
N MET A 200 -6.57 0.37 -8.22
CA MET A 200 -7.33 -0.44 -7.26
C MET A 200 -6.57 -0.75 -5.98
N ARG A 201 -5.26 -0.48 -5.90
CA ARG A 201 -4.40 -0.86 -4.78
C ARG A 201 -4.46 -2.37 -4.53
N ALA A 202 -4.49 -3.14 -5.61
CA ALA A 202 -4.46 -4.59 -5.53
C ALA A 202 -3.11 -5.08 -4.98
N SER A 203 -3.13 -6.13 -4.16
CA SER A 203 -1.91 -6.83 -3.74
C SER A 203 -1.45 -7.85 -4.77
N ASP A 204 -2.40 -8.50 -5.46
CA ASP A 204 -2.11 -9.52 -6.46
C ASP A 204 -3.08 -9.38 -7.64
N ILE A 205 -2.57 -9.65 -8.85
CA ILE A 205 -3.33 -9.75 -10.10
C ILE A 205 -3.32 -11.21 -10.53
N HIS A 206 -4.47 -11.77 -10.76
CA HIS A 206 -4.64 -13.15 -11.23
C HIS A 206 -5.18 -13.15 -12.65
N ILE A 207 -4.44 -13.79 -13.56
CA ILE A 207 -4.83 -14.01 -14.96
C ILE A 207 -5.07 -15.51 -15.13
N GLU A 208 -6.33 -15.89 -15.21
CA GLU A 208 -6.77 -17.28 -15.10
C GLU A 208 -7.44 -17.76 -16.39
N PRO A 209 -6.86 -18.78 -17.06
CA PRO A 209 -7.50 -19.42 -18.20
C PRO A 209 -8.66 -20.31 -17.74
N LEU A 210 -9.85 -20.05 -18.27
CA LEU A 210 -11.00 -20.91 -18.14
C LEU A 210 -11.26 -21.67 -19.46
N GLU A 211 -12.28 -22.49 -19.50
CA GLU A 211 -12.62 -23.27 -20.69
C GLU A 211 -12.90 -22.37 -21.90
N THR A 212 -13.69 -21.32 -21.72
CA THR A 212 -14.16 -20.42 -22.80
C THR A 212 -13.64 -18.99 -22.69
N SER A 213 -13.12 -18.59 -21.54
CA SER A 213 -12.73 -17.21 -21.27
C SER A 213 -11.37 -17.09 -20.57
N LEU A 214 -10.84 -15.90 -20.58
CA LEU A 214 -9.71 -15.43 -19.79
C LEU A 214 -10.27 -14.54 -18.68
N ARG A 215 -10.19 -15.01 -17.44
CA ARG A 215 -10.69 -14.29 -16.27
C ARG A 215 -9.57 -13.52 -15.60
N ILE A 216 -9.84 -12.26 -15.25
CA ILE A 216 -8.92 -11.39 -14.50
C ILE A 216 -9.53 -11.08 -13.14
N ARG A 217 -8.77 -11.37 -12.09
CA ARG A 217 -9.16 -11.07 -10.72
C ARG A 217 -8.06 -10.29 -10.02
N ASN A 218 -8.46 -9.29 -9.26
CA ASN A 218 -7.57 -8.54 -8.38
C ASN A 218 -7.82 -8.94 -6.92
N ARG A 219 -6.74 -9.05 -6.12
CA ARG A 219 -6.86 -9.23 -4.68
C ARG A 219 -6.82 -7.86 -4.01
N LEU A 220 -7.96 -7.43 -3.47
CA LEU A 220 -8.12 -6.17 -2.73
C LEU A 220 -8.34 -6.47 -1.25
N ASP A 221 -7.47 -5.93 -0.40
CA ASP A 221 -7.55 -6.11 1.06
C ASP A 221 -7.75 -7.59 1.48
N GLY A 222 -7.07 -8.51 0.77
CA GLY A 222 -7.10 -9.95 1.03
C GLY A 222 -8.19 -10.73 0.27
N LYS A 223 -9.22 -10.08 -0.30
CA LYS A 223 -10.30 -10.74 -1.05
C LYS A 223 -10.07 -10.66 -2.56
N LEU A 224 -10.34 -11.75 -3.27
CA LEU A 224 -10.32 -11.80 -4.73
C LEU A 224 -11.64 -11.26 -5.29
N ILE A 225 -11.52 -10.32 -6.24
CA ILE A 225 -12.64 -9.69 -6.96
C ILE A 225 -12.40 -9.88 -8.45
N GLU A 226 -13.39 -10.36 -9.18
CA GLU A 226 -13.35 -10.41 -10.65
C GLU A 226 -13.52 -9.00 -11.20
N VAL A 227 -12.56 -8.56 -12.04
CA VAL A 227 -12.55 -7.21 -12.60
C VAL A 227 -12.82 -7.21 -14.10
N ALA A 228 -12.48 -8.31 -14.80
CA ALA A 228 -12.74 -8.45 -16.23
C ALA A 228 -12.77 -9.91 -16.67
N SER A 229 -13.48 -10.17 -17.76
CA SER A 229 -13.47 -11.42 -18.48
C SER A 229 -13.32 -11.14 -19.98
N HIS A 230 -12.35 -11.79 -20.62
CA HIS A 230 -12.03 -11.60 -22.02
C HIS A 230 -12.15 -12.91 -22.81
N PRO A 231 -12.29 -12.86 -24.15
CA PRO A 231 -12.28 -14.05 -24.99
C PRO A 231 -10.97 -14.83 -24.82
N LYS A 232 -11.06 -16.15 -24.67
CA LYS A 232 -9.91 -17.05 -24.48
C LYS A 232 -8.83 -16.92 -25.57
N LYS A 233 -9.21 -16.53 -26.79
CA LYS A 233 -8.28 -16.31 -27.91
C LYS A 233 -7.18 -15.29 -27.62
N LEU A 234 -7.37 -14.37 -26.65
CA LEU A 234 -6.38 -13.37 -26.24
C LEU A 234 -5.32 -13.93 -25.29
N LEU A 235 -5.58 -15.07 -24.63
CA LEU A 235 -4.70 -15.65 -23.63
C LEU A 235 -3.25 -15.82 -24.10
N PRO A 236 -2.95 -16.44 -25.28
CA PRO A 236 -1.56 -16.66 -25.69
C PRO A 236 -0.78 -15.36 -25.85
N ALA A 237 -1.43 -14.31 -26.37
CA ALA A 237 -0.80 -13.02 -26.60
C ALA A 237 -0.58 -12.26 -25.30
N VAL A 238 -1.53 -12.29 -24.36
CA VAL A 238 -1.40 -11.70 -23.01
C VAL A 238 -0.26 -12.36 -22.23
N ILE A 239 -0.21 -13.70 -22.22
CA ILE A 239 0.86 -14.46 -21.55
C ILE A 239 2.23 -14.13 -22.17
N ALA A 240 2.32 -14.14 -23.50
CA ALA A 240 3.58 -13.80 -24.20
C ALA A 240 4.05 -12.38 -23.81
N ARG A 241 3.16 -11.39 -23.81
CA ARG A 241 3.50 -10.01 -23.43
C ARG A 241 4.02 -9.93 -21.99
N LEU A 242 3.36 -10.57 -21.03
CA LEU A 242 3.81 -10.58 -19.63
C LEU A 242 5.18 -11.27 -19.46
N LYS A 243 5.43 -12.37 -20.19
CA LYS A 243 6.73 -13.04 -20.19
C LYS A 243 7.83 -12.15 -20.80
N VAL A 244 7.53 -11.43 -21.88
CA VAL A 244 8.46 -10.44 -22.46
C VAL A 244 8.80 -9.35 -21.44
N MET A 245 7.79 -8.78 -20.79
CA MET A 245 7.98 -7.74 -19.79
C MET A 245 8.82 -8.20 -18.59
N SER A 246 8.78 -9.49 -18.24
CA SER A 246 9.57 -10.03 -17.13
C SER A 246 11.04 -10.27 -17.47
N SER A 247 11.43 -10.24 -18.76
CA SER A 247 12.77 -10.47 -19.32
C SER A 247 13.47 -11.78 -18.91
N SER A 248 13.07 -12.44 -17.85
CA SER A 248 13.66 -13.69 -17.31
C SER A 248 12.87 -14.95 -17.68
N MET A 249 11.62 -14.81 -18.19
CA MET A 249 10.74 -15.92 -18.51
C MET A 249 10.80 -16.28 -19.99
N SER A 250 10.81 -17.60 -20.29
CA SER A 250 10.80 -18.10 -21.67
C SER A 250 9.38 -18.09 -22.25
N ILE A 251 9.20 -17.44 -23.39
CA ILE A 251 7.92 -17.43 -24.14
C ILE A 251 7.63 -18.80 -24.74
N ALA A 252 8.68 -19.51 -25.18
CA ALA A 252 8.58 -20.80 -25.85
C ALA A 252 8.24 -21.93 -24.88
N GLU A 253 8.72 -21.84 -23.62
CA GLU A 253 8.45 -22.88 -22.62
C GLU A 253 7.10 -22.62 -21.95
N LYS A 254 6.22 -23.63 -22.01
CA LYS A 254 4.83 -23.57 -21.51
C LYS A 254 4.46 -24.76 -20.62
N ARG A 255 5.40 -25.70 -20.43
CA ARG A 255 5.15 -26.99 -19.78
C ARG A 255 5.58 -27.04 -18.31
N ILE A 256 6.40 -26.10 -17.90
CA ILE A 256 6.94 -26.01 -16.54
C ILE A 256 6.61 -24.65 -15.92
N PRO A 257 6.50 -24.58 -14.59
CA PRO A 257 6.37 -23.30 -13.88
C PRO A 257 7.55 -22.38 -14.15
N GLN A 258 7.30 -21.08 -14.19
CA GLN A 258 8.33 -20.05 -14.36
C GLN A 258 8.05 -18.88 -13.42
N ASP A 259 9.11 -18.31 -12.88
CA ASP A 259 9.05 -17.12 -12.04
C ASP A 259 9.87 -15.98 -12.66
N GLY A 260 9.39 -14.76 -12.50
CA GLY A 260 10.03 -13.57 -13.05
C GLY A 260 9.70 -12.30 -12.28
N ARG A 261 10.29 -11.20 -12.74
CA ARG A 261 10.04 -9.85 -12.22
C ARG A 261 9.71 -8.91 -13.35
N ILE A 262 8.76 -8.01 -13.13
CA ILE A 262 8.44 -6.90 -14.03
C ILE A 262 8.64 -5.61 -13.24
N GLN A 263 9.41 -4.68 -13.77
CA GLN A 263 9.57 -3.34 -13.23
C GLN A 263 8.85 -2.34 -14.12
N ILE A 264 7.95 -1.57 -13.53
CA ILE A 264 7.18 -0.56 -14.24
C ILE A 264 7.30 0.79 -13.54
N LYS A 265 7.21 1.86 -14.31
CA LYS A 265 7.03 3.22 -13.80
C LYS A 265 5.60 3.64 -14.06
N MET A 266 4.92 4.11 -13.03
CA MET A 266 3.53 4.56 -13.10
C MET A 266 3.31 5.77 -12.20
N GLY A 267 2.84 6.88 -12.78
CA GLY A 267 2.65 8.13 -12.05
C GLY A 267 3.91 8.59 -11.29
N GLY A 268 5.09 8.46 -11.91
CA GLY A 268 6.39 8.81 -11.31
C GLY A 268 6.91 7.84 -10.25
N LYS A 269 6.16 6.79 -9.88
CA LYS A 269 6.58 5.77 -8.91
C LYS A 269 7.06 4.51 -9.59
N GLU A 270 8.14 3.94 -9.08
CA GLU A 270 8.60 2.60 -9.48
C GLU A 270 7.82 1.54 -8.71
N VAL A 271 7.26 0.60 -9.46
CA VAL A 271 6.52 -0.54 -8.93
C VAL A 271 7.15 -1.83 -9.42
N ASP A 272 7.48 -2.71 -8.49
CA ASP A 272 7.98 -4.05 -8.77
C ASP A 272 6.84 -5.05 -8.73
N LEU A 273 6.79 -5.94 -9.72
CA LEU A 273 5.85 -7.04 -9.78
C LEU A 273 6.61 -8.37 -9.76
N ARG A 274 6.30 -9.25 -8.82
CA ARG A 274 6.74 -10.66 -8.88
C ARG A 274 5.72 -11.45 -9.67
N VAL A 275 6.18 -12.12 -10.70
CA VAL A 275 5.34 -12.86 -11.65
C VAL A 275 5.60 -14.34 -11.49
N SER A 276 4.54 -15.14 -11.33
CA SER A 276 4.62 -16.60 -11.37
C SER A 276 3.66 -17.12 -12.41
N SER A 277 4.15 -17.98 -13.31
CA SER A 277 3.38 -18.67 -14.35
C SER A 277 3.35 -20.16 -14.07
N VAL A 278 2.16 -20.73 -14.11
CA VAL A 278 1.95 -22.17 -13.89
C VAL A 278 1.10 -22.75 -15.03
N PRO A 279 1.53 -23.86 -15.67
CA PRO A 279 0.71 -24.56 -16.64
C PRO A 279 -0.57 -25.11 -16.00
N SER A 280 -1.71 -24.90 -16.66
CA SER A 280 -3.00 -25.47 -16.25
C SER A 280 -3.71 -26.13 -17.43
N ASN A 281 -4.81 -26.84 -17.17
CA ASN A 281 -5.57 -27.56 -18.21
C ASN A 281 -6.06 -26.66 -19.35
N HIS A 282 -6.33 -25.39 -19.08
CA HIS A 282 -6.88 -24.46 -20.06
C HIS A 282 -5.85 -23.47 -20.62
N GLY A 283 -4.59 -23.58 -20.22
CA GLY A 283 -3.48 -22.72 -20.61
C GLY A 283 -2.62 -22.33 -19.40
N GLU A 284 -1.67 -21.44 -19.59
CA GLU A 284 -0.85 -20.94 -18.47
C GLU A 284 -1.65 -19.94 -17.63
N SER A 285 -1.66 -20.13 -16.30
CA SER A 285 -2.17 -19.18 -15.33
C SER A 285 -1.02 -18.30 -14.84
N ILE A 286 -1.22 -16.98 -14.77
CA ILE A 286 -0.24 -16.06 -14.21
C ILE A 286 -0.81 -15.38 -12.98
N VAL A 287 0.04 -15.28 -11.94
CA VAL A 287 -0.20 -14.45 -10.77
C VAL A 287 0.94 -13.43 -10.67
N MET A 288 0.56 -12.17 -10.52
CA MET A 288 1.52 -11.08 -10.32
C MET A 288 1.27 -10.44 -8.95
N ARG A 289 2.28 -10.45 -8.08
CA ARG A 289 2.24 -9.74 -6.79
C ARG A 289 2.80 -8.35 -6.95
N ILE A 290 2.01 -7.35 -6.57
CA ILE A 290 2.41 -5.94 -6.59
C ILE A 290 3.18 -5.65 -5.30
N LEU A 291 4.42 -5.21 -5.43
CA LEU A 291 5.26 -4.80 -4.31
C LEU A 291 5.15 -3.29 -4.16
N ASP A 292 4.30 -2.85 -3.23
CA ASP A 292 4.08 -1.42 -2.95
C ASP A 292 5.05 -0.93 -1.87
N LYS A 293 6.02 -0.11 -2.27
CA LYS A 293 7.01 0.48 -1.36
C LYS A 293 6.40 1.42 -0.31
N SER A 294 5.15 1.86 -0.46
CA SER A 294 4.49 2.72 0.52
C SER A 294 4.27 2.02 1.89
N ALA A 295 4.24 0.68 1.90
CA ALA A 295 4.17 -0.08 3.13
C ALA A 295 5.42 0.08 4.04
N LEU A 296 6.54 0.55 3.49
CA LEU A 296 7.79 0.78 4.24
C LEU A 296 7.72 1.98 5.19
N SER A 297 6.82 2.93 4.94
CA SER A 297 6.64 4.12 5.77
C SER A 297 5.68 3.93 6.94
N LEU A 298 5.10 2.72 7.10
CA LEU A 298 4.16 2.44 8.18
C LEU A 298 4.90 2.28 9.51
N GLY A 299 4.55 3.12 10.50
CA GLY A 299 4.95 2.94 11.88
C GLY A 299 4.01 1.99 12.64
N LEU A 300 4.34 1.67 13.89
CA LEU A 300 3.54 0.78 14.74
C LEU A 300 2.06 1.20 14.88
N PRO A 301 1.71 2.50 15.03
CA PRO A 301 0.30 2.93 15.10
C PRO A 301 -0.49 2.59 13.83
N GLN A 302 0.10 2.79 12.65
CA GLN A 302 -0.56 2.52 11.37
C GLN A 302 -0.76 1.01 11.13
N LEU A 303 0.05 0.17 11.77
CA LEU A 303 -0.13 -1.29 11.74
C LEU A 303 -1.33 -1.74 12.58
N GLY A 304 -1.86 -0.88 13.46
CA GLY A 304 -3.02 -1.16 14.31
C GLY A 304 -2.68 -1.45 15.78
N PHE A 305 -1.45 -1.18 16.23
CA PHE A 305 -1.15 -1.23 17.67
C PHE A 305 -1.91 -0.13 18.40
N LEU A 306 -2.61 -0.50 19.46
CA LEU A 306 -3.20 0.46 20.39
C LEU A 306 -2.10 1.01 21.33
N SER A 307 -2.35 2.15 21.97
CA SER A 307 -1.32 2.90 22.71
C SER A 307 -0.62 2.10 23.81
N ASP A 308 -1.33 1.25 24.51
CA ASP A 308 -0.77 0.37 25.54
C ASP A 308 0.11 -0.75 24.95
N ASP A 309 -0.35 -1.40 23.89
CA ASP A 309 0.42 -2.42 23.16
C ASP A 309 1.65 -1.81 22.49
N GLN A 310 1.51 -0.57 21.96
CA GLN A 310 2.63 0.17 21.40
C GLN A 310 3.71 0.48 22.45
N ALA A 311 3.31 0.88 23.67
CA ALA A 311 4.26 1.15 24.75
C ALA A 311 5.05 -0.11 25.12
N VAL A 312 4.38 -1.25 25.28
CA VAL A 312 5.02 -2.55 25.55
C VAL A 312 6.01 -2.91 24.44
N PHE A 313 5.59 -2.74 23.17
CA PHE A 313 6.44 -3.11 22.04
C PHE A 313 7.64 -2.17 21.89
N ALA A 314 7.48 -0.88 22.19
CA ALA A 314 8.57 0.10 22.19
C ALA A 314 9.64 -0.24 23.26
N GLU A 315 9.25 -0.79 24.40
CA GLU A 315 10.20 -1.29 25.41
C GLU A 315 10.97 -2.53 24.91
N LEU A 316 10.29 -3.48 24.27
CA LEU A 316 10.91 -4.65 23.67
C LEU A 316 11.97 -4.28 22.62
N LEU A 317 11.70 -3.25 21.81
CA LEU A 317 12.64 -2.78 20.78
C LEU A 317 13.90 -2.10 21.36
N ARG A 318 13.89 -1.72 22.64
CA ARG A 318 15.05 -1.14 23.35
C ARG A 318 15.95 -2.18 24.02
N LEU A 319 15.53 -3.43 24.06
CA LEU A 319 16.32 -4.49 24.69
C LEU A 319 17.69 -4.62 24.01
N PRO A 320 18.75 -4.86 24.77
CA PRO A 320 20.09 -5.03 24.22
C PRO A 320 20.27 -6.38 23.51
N ASP A 321 19.53 -7.40 23.92
CA ASP A 321 19.65 -8.78 23.49
C ASP A 321 18.32 -9.53 23.61
N GLY A 322 18.32 -10.74 23.11
CA GLY A 322 17.18 -11.67 23.14
C GLY A 322 16.56 -11.87 21.76
N ILE A 323 15.56 -12.73 21.70
CA ILE A 323 14.82 -12.98 20.46
C ILE A 323 13.36 -12.57 20.59
N ILE A 324 12.88 -11.82 19.61
CA ILE A 324 11.47 -11.42 19.45
C ILE A 324 10.94 -12.14 18.21
N LEU A 325 9.87 -12.90 18.39
CA LEU A 325 9.27 -13.71 17.33
C LEU A 325 7.93 -13.12 16.90
N VAL A 326 7.69 -13.08 15.60
CA VAL A 326 6.38 -12.75 15.05
C VAL A 326 5.80 -13.99 14.38
N THR A 327 4.59 -14.40 14.77
CA THR A 327 3.98 -15.62 14.25
C THR A 327 2.62 -15.37 13.62
N GLY A 328 2.18 -16.30 12.80
CA GLY A 328 0.91 -16.27 12.08
C GLY A 328 0.98 -16.90 10.70
N PRO A 329 -0.14 -17.10 10.00
CA PRO A 329 -0.17 -17.68 8.67
C PRO A 329 0.47 -16.76 7.63
N THR A 330 0.61 -17.28 6.42
CA THR A 330 1.01 -16.47 5.26
C THR A 330 0.01 -15.35 5.03
N GLY A 331 0.52 -14.14 4.76
CA GLY A 331 -0.32 -12.97 4.54
C GLY A 331 -0.84 -12.29 5.82
N SER A 332 -0.41 -12.69 7.02
CA SER A 332 -0.78 -12.02 8.29
C SER A 332 -0.04 -10.71 8.54
N GLY A 333 0.88 -10.29 7.66
CA GLY A 333 1.62 -9.03 7.79
C GLY A 333 2.91 -9.10 8.60
N LYS A 334 3.45 -10.29 8.88
CA LYS A 334 4.67 -10.49 9.70
C LYS A 334 5.86 -9.66 9.21
N THR A 335 6.17 -9.75 7.92
CA THR A 335 7.29 -9.02 7.31
C THR A 335 7.12 -7.51 7.44
N THR A 336 5.90 -6.99 7.21
CA THR A 336 5.60 -5.56 7.36
C THR A 336 5.83 -5.10 8.80
N THR A 337 5.39 -5.90 9.78
CA THR A 337 5.61 -5.59 11.19
C THR A 337 7.10 -5.64 11.55
N LEU A 338 7.85 -6.64 11.10
CA LEU A 338 9.29 -6.71 11.33
C LEU A 338 10.02 -5.53 10.67
N TYR A 339 9.66 -5.16 9.44
CA TYR A 339 10.27 -4.01 8.77
C TYR A 339 9.96 -2.69 9.50
N ALA A 340 8.75 -2.51 10.00
CA ALA A 340 8.41 -1.34 10.83
C ALA A 340 9.25 -1.31 12.12
N CYS A 341 9.44 -2.46 12.78
CA CYS A 341 10.32 -2.57 13.95
C CYS A 341 11.77 -2.22 13.61
N LEU A 342 12.29 -2.78 12.50
CA LEU A 342 13.67 -2.49 12.08
C LEU A 342 13.85 -1.00 11.74
N ASN A 343 12.90 -0.37 11.06
CA ASN A 343 12.95 1.06 10.76
C ASN A 343 12.96 1.93 12.03
N GLU A 344 12.18 1.57 13.05
CA GLU A 344 12.11 2.28 14.33
C GLU A 344 13.47 2.28 15.07
N ILE A 345 14.22 1.15 14.98
CA ILE A 345 15.49 0.96 15.67
C ILE A 345 16.71 1.18 14.77
N ASN A 346 16.51 1.53 13.50
CA ASN A 346 17.57 1.79 12.53
C ASN A 346 18.20 3.15 12.79
N LYS A 347 19.30 3.15 13.55
CA LYS A 347 20.06 4.34 13.92
C LYS A 347 21.51 4.22 13.45
N PRO A 348 22.22 5.33 13.21
CA PRO A 348 23.60 5.30 12.72
C PRO A 348 24.59 4.52 13.60
N ASP A 349 24.30 4.37 14.89
CA ASP A 349 25.12 3.63 15.87
C ASP A 349 24.77 2.13 15.95
N LYS A 350 23.79 1.66 15.18
CA LYS A 350 23.33 0.27 15.18
C LYS A 350 23.57 -0.39 13.83
N LYS A 351 24.29 -1.50 13.83
CA LYS A 351 24.43 -2.33 12.63
C LYS A 351 23.35 -3.39 12.59
N ILE A 352 22.47 -3.28 11.58
CA ILE A 352 21.36 -4.20 11.34
C ILE A 352 21.70 -5.06 10.12
N ILE A 353 21.58 -6.38 10.25
CA ILE A 353 21.74 -7.32 9.14
C ILE A 353 20.53 -8.25 9.11
N THR A 354 19.96 -8.46 7.91
CA THR A 354 18.87 -9.41 7.71
C THR A 354 19.28 -10.56 6.79
N VAL A 355 18.61 -11.71 6.92
CA VAL A 355 18.64 -12.80 5.95
C VAL A 355 17.20 -13.20 5.61
N GLU A 356 16.87 -13.21 4.31
CA GLU A 356 15.48 -13.27 3.82
C GLU A 356 15.35 -14.17 2.57
N ASP A 357 14.17 -14.76 2.38
CA ASP A 357 13.87 -15.65 1.24
C ASP A 357 12.51 -15.31 0.60
N PRO A 358 12.51 -14.37 -0.36
CA PRO A 358 13.54 -13.40 -0.71
C PRO A 358 13.39 -12.07 0.08
N VAL A 359 14.30 -11.12 -0.13
CA VAL A 359 14.12 -9.73 0.31
C VAL A 359 12.88 -9.15 -0.36
N GLU A 360 11.91 -8.66 0.45
CA GLU A 360 10.65 -8.11 -0.08
C GLU A 360 10.84 -6.69 -0.60
N TYR A 361 11.51 -5.83 0.19
CA TYR A 361 11.82 -4.44 -0.13
C TYR A 361 13.21 -4.09 0.39
N GLU A 362 13.89 -3.21 -0.30
CA GLU A 362 15.15 -2.65 0.16
C GLU A 362 14.90 -1.61 1.27
N LEU A 363 15.58 -1.79 2.40
CA LEU A 363 15.55 -0.89 3.55
C LEU A 363 16.83 -0.06 3.60
N ALA A 364 16.70 1.26 3.54
CA ALA A 364 17.86 2.13 3.60
C ALA A 364 18.62 1.94 4.94
N GLY A 365 19.94 1.83 4.88
CA GLY A 365 20.80 1.69 6.06
C GLY A 365 20.84 0.28 6.68
N ILE A 366 20.20 -0.72 6.07
CA ILE A 366 20.16 -2.10 6.54
C ILE A 366 20.86 -3.02 5.53
N ASN A 367 21.72 -3.91 6.00
CA ASN A 367 22.36 -4.91 5.17
C ASN A 367 21.45 -6.13 5.01
N GLN A 368 20.81 -6.28 3.85
CA GLN A 368 19.87 -7.38 3.59
C GLN A 368 20.54 -8.47 2.75
N VAL A 369 20.58 -9.69 3.26
CA VAL A 369 21.14 -10.88 2.60
C VAL A 369 20.00 -11.72 2.06
N MET A 370 20.07 -12.06 0.78
CA MET A 370 19.09 -12.95 0.15
C MET A 370 19.57 -14.40 0.20
N VAL A 371 18.70 -15.31 0.62
CA VAL A 371 18.91 -16.75 0.50
C VAL A 371 19.03 -17.16 -0.97
N ARG A 372 20.01 -18.01 -1.26
CA ARG A 372 20.22 -18.65 -2.56
C ARG A 372 20.58 -20.11 -2.34
N ALA A 373 19.57 -20.93 -2.20
CA ALA A 373 19.75 -22.35 -1.88
C ALA A 373 20.52 -23.12 -2.97
N ASP A 374 20.39 -22.68 -4.22
CA ASP A 374 21.06 -23.22 -5.40
C ASP A 374 22.62 -23.20 -5.30
N ILE A 375 23.16 -22.22 -4.57
CA ILE A 375 24.62 -22.08 -4.34
C ILE A 375 25.00 -22.34 -2.88
N GLY A 376 24.12 -22.94 -2.08
CA GLY A 376 24.37 -23.27 -0.67
C GLY A 376 24.23 -22.10 0.32
N MET A 377 23.75 -20.91 -0.13
CA MET A 377 23.44 -19.78 0.74
C MET A 377 22.09 -19.98 1.41
N THR A 378 22.04 -20.84 2.43
CA THR A 378 20.86 -21.11 3.26
C THR A 378 20.73 -20.10 4.40
N PHE A 379 19.58 -20.09 5.11
CA PHE A 379 19.40 -19.28 6.33
C PHE A 379 20.51 -19.55 7.35
N ALA A 380 20.81 -20.83 7.64
CA ALA A 380 21.83 -21.21 8.59
C ALA A 380 23.25 -20.77 8.16
N ALA A 381 23.59 -20.95 6.88
CA ALA A 381 24.91 -20.55 6.35
C ALA A 381 25.10 -19.04 6.40
N ALA A 382 24.08 -18.27 5.98
CA ALA A 382 24.10 -16.81 6.03
C ALA A 382 24.23 -16.32 7.48
N LEU A 383 23.40 -16.83 8.39
CA LEU A 383 23.37 -16.41 9.79
C LEU A 383 24.72 -16.64 10.50
N ARG A 384 25.37 -17.79 10.27
CA ARG A 384 26.74 -18.04 10.81
C ARG A 384 27.74 -16.99 10.28
N SER A 385 27.61 -16.54 9.06
CA SER A 385 28.50 -15.54 8.50
C SER A 385 28.19 -14.14 9.01
N MET A 386 26.90 -13.82 9.20
CA MET A 386 26.44 -12.55 9.74
C MET A 386 26.99 -12.30 11.16
N LEU A 387 27.07 -13.33 12.01
CA LEU A 387 27.64 -13.23 13.35
C LEU A 387 29.11 -12.76 13.37
N ARG A 388 29.86 -12.96 12.28
CA ARG A 388 31.25 -12.46 12.14
C ARG A 388 31.32 -11.04 11.55
N GLN A 389 30.19 -10.42 11.30
CA GLN A 389 30.06 -9.05 10.77
C GLN A 389 29.82 -8.00 11.86
N ALA A 390 29.94 -8.37 13.14
CA ALA A 390 29.68 -7.53 14.31
C ALA A 390 28.31 -6.80 14.24
N PRO A 391 27.18 -7.49 13.99
CA PRO A 391 25.86 -6.86 14.03
C PRO A 391 25.46 -6.52 15.47
N ASN A 392 24.61 -5.52 15.63
CA ASN A 392 23.89 -5.28 16.88
C ASN A 392 22.53 -5.98 16.84
N ILE A 393 21.89 -5.95 15.65
CA ILE A 393 20.54 -6.44 15.42
C ILE A 393 20.57 -7.38 14.22
N ILE A 394 19.92 -8.51 14.38
CA ILE A 394 19.81 -9.54 13.34
C ILE A 394 18.34 -9.81 13.07
N MET A 395 17.95 -9.88 11.80
CA MET A 395 16.63 -10.40 11.43
C MET A 395 16.80 -11.64 10.56
N VAL A 396 16.16 -12.72 10.97
CA VAL A 396 16.04 -13.96 10.21
C VAL A 396 14.62 -14.04 9.68
N GLY A 397 14.43 -13.99 8.37
CA GLY A 397 13.11 -13.89 7.74
C GLY A 397 12.12 -14.92 8.28
N GLU A 398 12.57 -16.17 8.44
CA GLU A 398 11.80 -17.22 9.12
C GLU A 398 12.71 -18.32 9.66
N ILE A 399 12.24 -19.01 10.71
CA ILE A 399 12.86 -20.22 11.26
C ILE A 399 12.02 -21.42 10.85
N ARG A 400 12.60 -22.29 9.98
CA ARG A 400 11.93 -23.50 9.47
C ARG A 400 12.50 -24.78 10.07
N ASP A 401 13.73 -24.76 10.56
CA ASP A 401 14.50 -25.92 11.00
C ASP A 401 15.27 -25.66 12.29
N GLY A 402 15.68 -26.77 12.95
CA GLY A 402 16.38 -26.72 14.22
C GLY A 402 17.78 -26.14 14.13
N GLU A 403 18.45 -26.21 12.97
CA GLU A 403 19.79 -25.66 12.80
C GLU A 403 19.74 -24.13 12.85
N THR A 404 18.84 -23.52 12.03
CA THR A 404 18.60 -22.07 12.03
C THR A 404 18.13 -21.58 13.39
N ALA A 405 17.20 -22.32 14.04
CA ALA A 405 16.69 -22.00 15.37
C ALA A 405 17.83 -21.97 16.42
N ASN A 406 18.71 -22.99 16.45
CA ASN A 406 19.84 -23.03 17.37
C ASN A 406 20.80 -21.86 17.20
N ILE A 407 21.13 -21.50 15.95
CA ILE A 407 22.04 -20.37 15.69
C ILE A 407 21.40 -19.06 16.13
N ALA A 408 20.13 -18.84 15.82
CA ALA A 408 19.39 -17.62 16.19
C ALA A 408 19.28 -17.45 17.72
N ILE A 409 18.96 -18.52 18.43
CA ILE A 409 18.91 -18.55 19.90
C ILE A 409 20.27 -18.27 20.50
N ASN A 410 21.32 -18.94 20.03
CA ASN A 410 22.69 -18.71 20.55
C ASN A 410 23.14 -17.27 20.26
N ALA A 411 22.79 -16.69 19.09
CA ALA A 411 23.06 -15.28 18.78
C ALA A 411 22.41 -14.36 19.81
N SER A 412 21.16 -14.61 20.16
CA SER A 412 20.43 -13.80 21.15
C SER A 412 20.99 -13.90 22.56
N LEU A 413 21.56 -15.06 22.94
CA LEU A 413 22.21 -15.27 24.23
C LEU A 413 23.62 -14.66 24.30
N THR A 414 24.21 -14.34 23.15
CA THR A 414 25.54 -13.73 23.05
C THR A 414 25.53 -12.23 22.84
N GLY A 415 24.40 -11.54 23.12
CA GLY A 415 24.30 -10.10 23.16
C GLY A 415 23.76 -9.45 21.87
N HIS A 416 23.06 -10.21 21.04
CA HIS A 416 22.39 -9.69 19.85
C HIS A 416 20.87 -9.61 20.05
N LEU A 417 20.24 -8.55 19.58
CA LEU A 417 18.78 -8.50 19.45
C LEU A 417 18.39 -9.18 18.13
N VAL A 418 17.63 -10.27 18.24
CA VAL A 418 17.25 -11.10 17.09
C VAL A 418 15.74 -10.99 16.83
N PHE A 419 15.37 -10.77 15.58
CA PHE A 419 13.99 -10.84 15.12
C PHE A 419 13.81 -12.02 14.17
N SER A 420 12.68 -12.73 14.29
CA SER A 420 12.38 -13.77 13.32
C SER A 420 10.89 -14.05 13.25
N THR A 421 10.49 -14.92 12.29
CA THR A 421 9.11 -15.38 12.18
C THR A 421 9.00 -16.90 12.36
N LEU A 422 7.81 -17.29 12.83
CA LEU A 422 7.35 -18.67 12.89
C LEU A 422 5.97 -18.79 12.21
N HIS A 423 5.53 -20.03 12.01
CA HIS A 423 4.21 -20.35 11.46
C HIS A 423 3.37 -21.12 12.49
N THR A 424 2.94 -20.44 13.56
CA THR A 424 2.00 -20.97 14.55
C THR A 424 0.73 -20.11 14.57
N ASN A 425 -0.35 -20.65 15.09
CA ASN A 425 -1.64 -19.97 15.08
C ASN A 425 -1.77 -18.93 16.21
N ASP A 426 -1.11 -19.14 17.32
CA ASP A 426 -1.08 -18.30 18.51
C ASP A 426 0.36 -18.18 19.04
N ALA A 427 0.58 -17.28 19.97
CA ALA A 427 1.92 -16.99 20.48
C ALA A 427 2.45 -18.10 21.40
N PRO A 428 1.70 -18.65 22.40
CA PRO A 428 2.19 -19.73 23.24
C PRO A 428 2.58 -21.01 22.49
N SER A 429 1.89 -21.35 21.39
CA SER A 429 2.24 -22.51 20.54
C SER A 429 3.61 -22.40 19.89
N SER A 430 4.17 -21.20 19.81
CA SER A 430 5.54 -21.02 19.28
C SER A 430 6.61 -21.61 20.20
N VAL A 431 6.36 -21.68 21.51
CA VAL A 431 7.26 -22.35 22.46
C VAL A 431 7.35 -23.84 22.16
N ALA A 432 6.19 -24.49 22.00
CA ALA A 432 6.15 -25.91 21.63
C ALA A 432 6.80 -26.15 20.25
N ARG A 433 6.57 -25.25 19.28
CA ARG A 433 7.17 -25.35 17.94
C ARG A 433 8.70 -25.29 17.98
N LEU A 434 9.29 -24.44 18.81
CA LEU A 434 10.73 -24.39 19.01
C LEU A 434 11.24 -25.67 19.70
N ALA A 435 10.52 -26.21 20.69
CA ALA A 435 10.85 -27.48 21.33
C ALA A 435 10.79 -28.64 20.32
N ASP A 436 9.77 -28.71 19.45
CA ASP A 436 9.65 -29.70 18.37
C ASP A 436 10.82 -29.64 17.37
N MET A 437 11.39 -28.44 17.16
CA MET A 437 12.61 -28.27 16.36
C MET A 437 13.90 -28.74 17.10
N GLY A 438 13.78 -29.29 18.32
CA GLY A 438 14.88 -29.79 19.09
C GLY A 438 15.57 -28.77 20.00
N ILE A 439 14.97 -27.57 20.18
CA ILE A 439 15.52 -26.58 21.09
C ILE A 439 15.12 -26.91 22.53
N LYS A 440 16.11 -26.96 23.43
CA LYS A 440 15.86 -27.24 24.85
C LYS A 440 15.10 -26.09 25.51
N ASN A 441 14.12 -26.42 26.36
CA ASN A 441 13.25 -25.46 27.03
C ASN A 441 14.00 -24.36 27.80
N PHE A 442 15.11 -24.67 28.45
CA PHE A 442 15.90 -23.68 29.18
C PHE A 442 16.54 -22.63 28.24
N LEU A 443 16.88 -23.01 27.00
CA LEU A 443 17.39 -22.08 25.99
C LEU A 443 16.25 -21.17 25.48
N ILE A 444 15.07 -21.76 25.26
CA ILE A 444 13.87 -20.99 24.85
C ILE A 444 13.54 -19.95 25.93
N ALA A 445 13.43 -20.40 27.19
CA ALA A 445 13.12 -19.55 28.33
C ALA A 445 14.13 -18.40 28.53
N SER A 446 15.42 -18.67 28.28
CA SER A 446 16.50 -17.67 28.46
C SER A 446 16.60 -16.69 27.29
N ALA A 447 16.33 -17.14 26.06
CA ALA A 447 16.53 -16.37 24.83
C ALA A 447 15.32 -15.54 24.42
N VAL A 448 14.10 -16.12 24.50
CA VAL A 448 12.87 -15.48 24.02
C VAL A 448 12.47 -14.36 24.98
N ARG A 449 12.24 -13.16 24.44
CA ARG A 449 11.73 -12.00 25.17
C ARG A 449 10.22 -11.83 24.97
N ALA A 450 9.78 -11.98 23.72
CA ALA A 450 8.37 -11.88 23.39
C ALA A 450 8.04 -12.68 22.13
N ILE A 451 6.78 -13.09 22.04
CA ILE A 451 6.19 -13.68 20.83
C ILE A 451 4.93 -12.92 20.51
N LEU A 452 4.84 -12.41 19.28
CA LEU A 452 3.71 -11.66 18.75
C LEU A 452 2.96 -12.53 17.74
N ALA A 453 1.78 -13.04 18.10
CA ALA A 453 0.91 -13.61 17.08
C ALA A 453 0.09 -12.51 16.40
N GLN A 454 -0.10 -12.63 15.09
CA GLN A 454 -0.71 -11.58 14.27
C GLN A 454 -1.65 -12.15 13.21
N ARG A 455 -2.78 -11.44 13.03
CA ARG A 455 -3.71 -11.60 11.91
C ARG A 455 -4.03 -10.21 11.34
N LEU A 456 -4.54 -10.17 10.11
CA LEU A 456 -5.04 -8.94 9.49
C LEU A 456 -6.55 -8.98 9.37
N VAL A 457 -7.19 -7.87 9.74
CA VAL A 457 -8.60 -7.59 9.50
C VAL A 457 -8.72 -6.37 8.59
N ARG A 458 -9.80 -6.26 7.82
CA ARG A 458 -10.04 -5.07 7.00
C ARG A 458 -10.39 -3.88 7.89
N LYS A 459 -9.79 -2.74 7.61
CA LYS A 459 -10.10 -1.46 8.27
C LYS A 459 -11.38 -0.88 7.67
N LEU A 460 -12.29 -0.38 8.52
CA LEU A 460 -13.44 0.38 8.06
C LEU A 460 -12.98 1.63 7.30
N CYS A 461 -13.69 1.99 6.25
CA CYS A 461 -13.39 3.16 5.45
C CYS A 461 -13.68 4.43 6.25
N ASP A 462 -12.67 5.25 6.50
CA ASP A 462 -12.81 6.47 7.31
C ASP A 462 -13.79 7.49 6.68
N LYS A 463 -14.03 7.42 5.34
CA LYS A 463 -14.92 8.34 4.62
C LYS A 463 -16.42 7.96 4.71
N CYS A 464 -16.74 6.68 4.99
CA CYS A 464 -18.14 6.23 4.91
C CYS A 464 -18.56 5.28 6.04
N LYS A 465 -17.72 5.04 7.05
CA LYS A 465 -18.15 4.25 8.21
C LYS A 465 -19.32 4.94 8.91
N VAL A 466 -20.29 4.16 9.35
CA VAL A 466 -21.52 4.62 10.01
C VAL A 466 -21.64 4.03 11.40
N PRO A 467 -22.28 4.71 12.35
CA PRO A 467 -22.61 4.12 13.64
C PRO A 467 -23.39 2.81 13.45
N ALA A 468 -23.01 1.77 14.18
CA ALA A 468 -23.62 0.46 14.11
C ALA A 468 -23.86 -0.12 15.50
N THR A 469 -24.78 -1.08 15.60
CA THR A 469 -25.03 -1.86 16.80
C THR A 469 -24.70 -3.31 16.52
N LEU A 470 -24.15 -4.01 17.50
CA LEU A 470 -23.91 -5.45 17.40
C LEU A 470 -25.21 -6.20 17.63
N ASP A 471 -25.46 -7.23 16.82
CA ASP A 471 -26.59 -8.12 17.04
C ASP A 471 -26.30 -9.13 18.18
N GLU A 472 -27.32 -9.82 18.68
CA GLU A 472 -27.16 -10.79 19.76
C GLU A 472 -26.21 -11.94 19.39
N LYS A 473 -26.14 -12.31 18.12
CA LYS A 473 -25.27 -13.37 17.62
C LYS A 473 -23.82 -12.92 17.65
N GLU A 474 -23.53 -11.70 17.20
CA GLU A 474 -22.18 -11.10 17.24
C GLU A 474 -21.71 -10.92 18.68
N LEU A 475 -22.58 -10.43 19.58
CA LEU A 475 -22.28 -10.29 21.02
C LEU A 475 -21.90 -11.64 21.64
N ARG A 476 -22.68 -12.70 21.36
CA ARG A 476 -22.39 -14.05 21.85
C ARG A 476 -21.11 -14.63 21.25
N MET A 477 -20.91 -14.48 19.92
CA MET A 477 -19.72 -15.02 19.23
C MET A 477 -18.43 -14.35 19.66
N LEU A 478 -18.48 -13.07 19.99
CA LEU A 478 -17.33 -12.31 20.49
C LEU A 478 -17.21 -12.35 22.01
N ASN A 479 -18.22 -12.87 22.73
CA ASN A 479 -18.30 -12.86 24.19
C ASN A 479 -18.11 -11.45 24.79
N ILE A 480 -18.82 -10.45 24.19
CA ILE A 480 -18.78 -9.06 24.67
C ILE A 480 -19.83 -8.87 25.74
N ASP A 481 -19.43 -8.35 26.90
CA ASP A 481 -20.34 -7.94 27.94
C ASP A 481 -21.07 -6.65 27.50
N PRO A 482 -22.42 -6.59 27.61
CA PRO A 482 -23.17 -5.38 27.28
C PRO A 482 -22.71 -4.12 28.03
N SER A 483 -22.11 -4.26 29.22
CA SER A 483 -21.53 -3.11 29.94
C SER A 483 -20.39 -2.42 29.20
N GLN A 484 -19.62 -3.15 28.36
CA GLN A 484 -18.54 -2.62 27.56
C GLN A 484 -19.02 -1.75 26.37
N LEU A 485 -20.33 -1.83 26.07
CA LEU A 485 -20.90 -1.05 24.96
C LEU A 485 -21.17 0.41 25.33
N ALA A 486 -21.31 0.72 26.62
CA ALA A 486 -21.73 2.05 27.10
C ALA A 486 -20.72 3.18 26.68
N GLU A 487 -19.42 2.87 26.59
CA GLU A 487 -18.36 3.81 26.23
C GLU A 487 -17.78 3.54 24.85
N SER A 488 -18.43 2.68 24.06
CA SER A 488 -17.89 2.25 22.76
C SER A 488 -18.36 3.15 21.61
N SER A 489 -17.51 3.25 20.58
CA SER A 489 -17.81 3.92 19.31
C SER A 489 -17.88 2.90 18.19
N ILE A 490 -18.82 1.95 18.29
CA ILE A 490 -18.96 0.88 17.30
C ILE A 490 -19.41 1.45 15.97
N MET A 491 -18.64 1.12 14.92
CA MET A 491 -18.90 1.54 13.55
C MET A 491 -19.09 0.32 12.65
N GLY A 492 -19.91 0.49 11.62
CA GLY A 492 -20.14 -0.49 10.58
C GLY A 492 -19.68 -0.02 9.20
N PRO A 493 -19.62 -0.94 8.24
CA PRO A 493 -19.28 -0.59 6.86
C PRO A 493 -20.43 0.17 6.21
N GLY A 494 -20.15 1.36 5.69
CA GLY A 494 -21.03 2.07 4.75
C GLY A 494 -20.71 1.66 3.32
N GLY A 495 -20.79 2.61 2.40
CA GLY A 495 -20.36 2.47 0.99
C GLY A 495 -20.00 3.83 0.45
N CYS A 496 -18.94 3.94 -0.32
CA CYS A 496 -18.58 5.15 -1.06
C CYS A 496 -17.58 4.82 -2.18
N GLU A 497 -17.39 5.75 -3.08
CA GLU A 497 -16.43 5.63 -4.19
C GLU A 497 -15.00 5.29 -3.70
N ALA A 498 -14.53 5.92 -2.62
CA ALA A 498 -13.19 5.69 -2.08
C ALA A 498 -12.92 4.25 -1.62
N CYS A 499 -13.95 3.53 -1.19
CA CYS A 499 -13.88 2.11 -0.84
C CYS A 499 -14.59 1.21 -1.85
N ARG A 500 -15.09 1.76 -2.97
CA ARG A 500 -15.86 1.06 -4.02
C ARG A 500 -17.02 0.27 -3.42
N ASP A 501 -17.80 0.95 -2.62
CA ASP A 501 -19.01 0.45 -1.95
C ASP A 501 -18.80 -0.77 -1.04
N THR A 502 -17.54 -1.15 -0.76
CA THR A 502 -17.23 -2.26 0.14
C THR A 502 -17.35 -1.89 1.62
N GLY A 503 -17.32 -0.61 1.97
CA GLY A 503 -17.26 -0.11 3.35
C GLY A 503 -15.91 -0.28 4.03
N TYR A 504 -14.89 -0.89 3.37
CA TYR A 504 -13.56 -1.15 3.92
C TYR A 504 -12.47 -0.57 3.05
N ARG A 505 -11.38 -0.10 3.67
CA ARG A 505 -10.21 0.40 2.96
C ARG A 505 -8.93 0.14 3.75
N GLY A 506 -8.08 -0.73 3.22
CA GLY A 506 -6.85 -1.17 3.87
C GLY A 506 -7.09 -2.21 4.95
N ARG A 507 -6.01 -2.60 5.61
CA ARG A 507 -5.98 -3.64 6.64
C ARG A 507 -5.26 -3.14 7.87
N ILE A 508 -5.62 -3.67 9.04
CA ILE A 508 -4.93 -3.46 10.32
C ILE A 508 -4.65 -4.81 10.97
N GLY A 509 -3.59 -4.88 11.78
CA GLY A 509 -3.28 -6.06 12.56
C GLY A 509 -4.23 -6.21 13.74
N ILE A 510 -4.48 -7.44 14.15
CA ILE A 510 -4.86 -7.81 15.50
C ILE A 510 -3.74 -8.65 16.09
N PHE A 511 -3.45 -8.45 17.37
CA PHE A 511 -2.23 -8.93 17.99
C PHE A 511 -2.50 -9.70 19.29
N GLU A 512 -1.68 -10.73 19.53
CA GLU A 512 -1.57 -11.42 20.79
C GLU A 512 -0.09 -11.33 21.21
N ILE A 513 0.21 -10.57 22.25
CA ILE A 513 1.56 -10.31 22.75
C ILE A 513 1.82 -11.19 23.95
N PHE A 514 2.63 -12.21 23.77
CA PHE A 514 3.10 -13.12 24.82
C PHE A 514 4.48 -12.69 25.30
N LEU A 515 4.52 -12.08 26.49
CA LEU A 515 5.78 -11.67 27.13
C LEU A 515 6.37 -12.86 27.90
N VAL A 516 7.68 -13.03 27.79
CA VAL A 516 8.43 -14.07 28.51
C VAL A 516 9.14 -13.41 29.70
N ASP A 517 8.35 -13.14 30.74
CA ASP A 517 8.83 -12.67 32.04
C ASP A 517 9.39 -13.82 32.89
N ASP A 518 9.77 -13.57 34.13
CA ASP A 518 10.41 -14.57 35.01
C ASP A 518 9.43 -15.70 35.35
N GLU A 519 8.14 -15.44 35.48
CA GLU A 519 7.16 -16.49 35.76
C GLU A 519 6.95 -17.38 34.53
N VAL A 520 6.79 -16.79 33.36
CA VAL A 520 6.64 -17.54 32.10
C VAL A 520 7.90 -18.34 31.78
N ARG A 521 9.10 -17.81 32.06
CA ARG A 521 10.38 -18.59 31.99
C ARG A 521 10.36 -19.83 32.85
N HIS A 522 9.88 -19.69 34.11
CA HIS A 522 9.77 -20.83 35.00
C HIS A 522 8.81 -21.90 34.46
N LEU A 523 7.68 -21.51 33.93
CA LEU A 523 6.68 -22.41 33.33
C LEU A 523 7.23 -23.15 32.10
N ILE A 524 7.95 -22.44 31.21
CA ILE A 524 8.60 -23.04 30.04
C ILE A 524 9.63 -24.09 30.50
N ASN A 525 10.44 -23.79 31.54
CA ASN A 525 11.42 -24.70 32.09
C ASN A 525 10.80 -25.97 32.72
N GLN A 526 9.57 -25.87 33.22
CA GLN A 526 8.82 -27.01 33.78
C GLN A 526 8.15 -27.88 32.69
N ASP A 527 8.38 -27.60 31.40
CA ASP A 527 7.80 -28.32 30.27
C ASP A 527 6.25 -28.31 30.30
N MET A 528 5.69 -27.15 30.68
CA MET A 528 4.25 -27.00 30.79
C MET A 528 3.58 -27.09 29.40
N SER A 529 2.44 -27.79 29.32
CA SER A 529 1.71 -27.96 28.06
C SER A 529 1.20 -26.59 27.51
N THR A 530 1.10 -26.48 26.20
CA THR A 530 0.64 -25.24 25.53
C THR A 530 -0.69 -24.69 26.10
N PRO A 531 -1.74 -25.51 26.39
CA PRO A 531 -2.97 -25.00 27.00
C PRO A 531 -2.77 -24.43 28.40
N GLN A 532 -1.91 -25.05 29.19
CA GLN A 532 -1.60 -24.56 30.54
C GLN A 532 -0.81 -23.25 30.47
N LEU A 533 0.18 -23.16 29.56
CA LEU A 533 0.98 -21.97 29.34
C LEU A 533 0.08 -20.80 28.87
N ARG A 534 -0.84 -21.08 27.93
CA ARG A 534 -1.82 -20.08 27.47
C ARG A 534 -2.72 -19.59 28.60
N ARG A 535 -3.28 -20.48 29.40
CA ARG A 535 -4.13 -20.12 30.54
C ARG A 535 -3.39 -19.20 31.49
N ARG A 536 -2.17 -19.58 31.86
CA ARG A 536 -1.37 -18.79 32.78
C ARG A 536 -0.96 -17.44 32.21
N ALA A 537 -0.58 -17.38 30.95
CA ALA A 537 -0.27 -16.13 30.27
C ALA A 537 -1.48 -15.15 30.26
N ARG A 538 -2.71 -15.68 30.08
CA ARG A 538 -3.92 -14.86 30.18
C ARG A 538 -4.16 -14.35 31.60
N GLU A 539 -3.93 -15.16 32.61
CA GLU A 539 -4.01 -14.73 34.02
C GLU A 539 -2.99 -13.64 34.35
N LEU A 540 -1.84 -13.62 33.65
CA LEU A 540 -0.79 -12.58 33.74
C LEU A 540 -1.08 -11.36 32.85
N GLY A 541 -2.22 -11.32 32.16
CA GLY A 541 -2.69 -10.17 31.38
C GLY A 541 -2.47 -10.26 29.88
N MET A 542 -2.00 -11.40 29.32
CA MET A 542 -1.93 -11.60 27.89
C MET A 542 -3.35 -11.55 27.29
N ARG A 543 -3.54 -10.71 26.28
CA ARG A 543 -4.77 -10.66 25.49
C ARG A 543 -4.64 -11.59 24.29
N THR A 544 -5.74 -12.29 23.97
CA THR A 544 -5.84 -13.12 22.76
C THR A 544 -6.07 -12.26 21.53
N LEU A 545 -5.82 -12.83 20.34
CA LEU A 545 -6.15 -12.17 19.06
C LEU A 545 -7.61 -11.67 19.01
N ARG A 546 -8.54 -12.48 19.56
CA ARG A 546 -9.96 -12.12 19.63
C ARG A 546 -10.21 -10.92 20.55
N GLU A 547 -9.62 -10.91 21.72
CA GLU A 547 -9.78 -9.80 22.68
C GLU A 547 -9.20 -8.49 22.14
N ASP A 548 -8.06 -8.52 21.45
CA ASP A 548 -7.52 -7.35 20.77
C ASP A 548 -8.41 -6.91 19.59
N GLY A 549 -8.95 -7.89 18.85
CA GLY A 549 -9.93 -7.61 17.78
C GLY A 549 -11.19 -6.92 18.32
N ILE A 550 -11.73 -7.37 19.46
CA ILE A 550 -12.88 -6.75 20.13
C ILE A 550 -12.56 -5.30 20.48
N ARG A 551 -11.41 -5.01 21.08
CA ARG A 551 -10.99 -3.63 21.39
C ARG A 551 -11.05 -2.73 20.13
N LYS A 552 -10.63 -3.24 18.97
CA LYS A 552 -10.66 -2.51 17.70
C LYS A 552 -12.05 -2.34 17.12
N VAL A 553 -12.96 -3.27 17.39
CA VAL A 553 -14.40 -3.10 17.09
C VAL A 553 -15.01 -2.01 17.97
N LEU A 554 -14.73 -2.01 19.27
CA LEU A 554 -15.28 -1.04 20.23
C LEU A 554 -14.83 0.40 19.95
N VAL A 555 -13.64 0.59 19.32
CA VAL A 555 -13.17 1.92 18.89
C VAL A 555 -13.45 2.24 17.42
N GLY A 556 -14.22 1.41 16.72
CA GLY A 556 -14.68 1.64 15.34
C GLY A 556 -13.58 1.59 14.28
N MET A 557 -12.54 0.78 14.47
CA MET A 557 -11.47 0.57 13.48
C MET A 557 -11.81 -0.53 12.48
N THR A 558 -12.55 -1.56 12.92
CA THR A 558 -12.98 -2.71 12.12
C THR A 558 -14.39 -3.14 12.53
N SER A 559 -14.99 -4.09 11.81
CA SER A 559 -16.31 -4.63 12.16
C SER A 559 -16.22 -5.95 12.94
N ALA A 560 -17.30 -6.30 13.66
CA ALA A 560 -17.44 -7.56 14.35
C ALA A 560 -17.26 -8.77 13.41
N SER A 561 -17.88 -8.70 12.23
CA SER A 561 -17.81 -9.79 11.23
C SER A 561 -16.39 -10.09 10.76
N GLU A 562 -15.51 -9.10 10.65
CA GLU A 562 -14.10 -9.30 10.29
C GLU A 562 -13.34 -10.03 11.41
N VAL A 563 -13.52 -9.61 12.65
CA VAL A 563 -12.86 -10.24 13.82
C VAL A 563 -13.35 -11.67 13.99
N ILE A 564 -14.65 -11.92 13.93
CA ILE A 564 -15.24 -13.26 14.00
C ILE A 564 -14.64 -14.15 12.92
N GLY A 565 -14.62 -13.68 11.66
CA GLY A 565 -14.15 -14.47 10.52
C GLY A 565 -12.68 -14.91 10.63
N VAL A 566 -11.84 -14.09 11.27
CA VAL A 566 -10.41 -14.35 11.38
C VAL A 566 -10.03 -15.11 12.65
N THR A 567 -10.87 -15.05 13.70
CA THR A 567 -10.62 -15.70 15.01
C THR A 567 -11.57 -16.86 15.32
N MET A 568 -12.26 -17.43 14.30
CA MET A 568 -13.17 -18.57 14.53
C MET A 568 -12.50 -19.80 15.13
N SER A 569 -11.22 -20.03 14.83
CA SER A 569 -10.42 -21.12 15.39
C SER A 569 -10.01 -20.92 16.85
N ASP A 570 -10.17 -19.69 17.39
CA ASP A 570 -9.74 -19.32 18.75
C ASP A 570 -10.93 -19.35 19.74
N ALA A 571 -12.03 -19.99 19.33
CA ALA A 571 -13.27 -20.10 20.10
C ALA A 571 -13.20 -21.25 21.12
N GLU A 572 -12.22 -21.22 22.05
CA GLU A 572 -12.21 -22.06 23.27
C GLU A 572 -12.03 -21.21 24.52
#